data_4b78097e205ab9f3124648b99582462c
#
_entry.id   4b78097e205ab9f3124648b99582462c
#
_cell.length_a   1.000
_cell.length_b   1.000
_cell.length_c   1.000
_cell.angle_alpha   90.00
_cell.angle_beta   90.00
_cell.angle_gamma   90.00
#
_symmetry.space_group_name_H-M   'P 1'
#
loop_
_entity.id
_entity.type
_entity.pdbx_description
1 polymer ?
#
loop_
_entity_poly.entity_id
_entity_poly.type
_entity_poly.pdbx_seq_one_letter_code
_entity_poly.pdbx_strand_id
1 'polypeptide(L)'
;MGRTSGVEADAGKHINYMYTPKQFLITDQQEAVSFMQRYSFATIVTVNDGVPSVTHLPFIVSQRDDKIILTSHFAKVNPQATEILSGKPLVIFAEPHAYISPKNYESVNSVPTWNYIAVHAYGTATLIESPEKKAGLLEQTIQFYEADYLKQWSALPADFKLNMMKGITGFEIMVDEIQAKKKLSQNRTEQERQDVIADLSAKFGTEKGIAAYMAGLR
;
A
#
# COMPACT_ATOMS: atom_id res chain seq x y z
N MET A 1 -42.98 33.96 -10.76
CA MET A 1 -41.78 34.20 -9.94
C MET A 1 -41.38 32.87 -9.30
N GLY A 2 -40.52 32.10 -9.95
CA GLY A 2 -40.03 30.83 -9.48
C GLY A 2 -38.57 30.99 -9.10
N ARG A 3 -38.25 30.76 -7.83
CA ARG A 3 -36.87 30.71 -7.35
C ARG A 3 -36.26 29.32 -7.69
N THR A 4 -35.35 29.30 -8.60
CA THR A 4 -34.43 28.16 -8.81
C THR A 4 -33.39 28.23 -7.71
N SER A 5 -33.49 27.34 -6.71
CA SER A 5 -32.41 27.09 -5.76
C SER A 5 -31.31 26.31 -6.46
N GLY A 6 -30.24 26.99 -6.82
CA GLY A 6 -29.02 26.36 -7.26
C GLY A 6 -28.44 25.57 -6.08
N VAL A 7 -28.27 24.28 -6.25
CA VAL A 7 -27.46 23.44 -5.37
C VAL A 7 -26.01 23.75 -5.71
N GLU A 8 -25.38 24.61 -4.91
CA GLU A 8 -23.92 24.75 -4.93
C GLU A 8 -23.33 23.39 -4.58
N ALA A 9 -22.58 22.80 -5.51
CA ALA A 9 -21.77 21.62 -5.25
C ALA A 9 -20.70 22.00 -4.22
N ASP A 10 -20.84 21.46 -3.02
CA ASP A 10 -19.86 21.56 -1.92
C ASP A 10 -18.54 20.92 -2.35
N ALA A 11 -17.64 21.74 -2.93
CA ALA A 11 -16.30 21.34 -3.32
C ALA A 11 -15.46 21.22 -2.05
N GLY A 12 -15.25 19.96 -1.57
CA GLY A 12 -14.21 19.70 -0.58
C GLY A 12 -14.51 18.75 0.56
N LYS A 13 -15.53 17.92 0.53
CA LYS A 13 -15.58 16.79 1.47
C LYS A 13 -14.59 15.71 1.03
N HIS A 14 -13.41 15.69 1.65
CA HIS A 14 -12.56 14.50 1.65
C HIS A 14 -13.39 13.33 2.19
N ILE A 15 -13.86 12.47 1.30
CA ILE A 15 -14.54 11.25 1.69
C ILE A 15 -13.46 10.34 2.26
N ASN A 16 -13.43 10.22 3.58
CA ASN A 16 -12.47 9.34 4.25
C ASN A 16 -12.99 7.90 4.12
N TYR A 17 -12.56 7.18 3.07
CA TYR A 17 -12.97 5.81 2.79
C TYR A 17 -12.42 4.83 3.82
N MET A 18 -11.25 5.12 4.45
CA MET A 18 -10.72 4.34 5.57
C MET A 18 -11.17 4.96 6.90
N TYR A 19 -12.01 4.27 7.67
CA TYR A 19 -12.31 4.69 9.04
C TYR A 19 -11.06 4.70 9.91
N THR A 20 -10.59 5.90 10.30
CA THR A 20 -9.36 6.08 11.06
C THR A 20 -9.58 7.08 12.21
N PRO A 21 -9.70 6.61 13.48
CA PRO A 21 -9.65 7.48 14.64
C PRO A 21 -8.35 8.30 14.67
N LYS A 22 -8.42 9.56 15.12
CA LYS A 22 -7.29 10.51 15.11
C LYS A 22 -6.01 9.95 15.71
N GLN A 23 -6.10 9.22 16.83
CA GLN A 23 -4.95 8.62 17.51
C GLN A 23 -4.22 7.54 16.71
N PHE A 24 -4.81 7.03 15.63
CA PHE A 24 -4.24 5.99 14.78
C PHE A 24 -3.81 6.50 13.39
N LEU A 25 -4.04 7.79 13.13
CA LEU A 25 -3.72 8.38 11.83
C LEU A 25 -2.22 8.54 11.67
N ILE A 26 -1.68 8.14 10.53
CA ILE A 26 -0.35 8.52 10.07
C ILE A 26 -0.52 9.81 9.26
N THR A 27 0.03 10.91 9.76
CA THR A 27 -0.02 12.22 9.10
C THR A 27 1.27 12.55 8.35
N ASP A 28 2.36 11.88 8.68
CA ASP A 28 3.64 12.03 8.00
C ASP A 28 3.64 11.22 6.70
N GLN A 29 3.70 11.93 5.58
CA GLN A 29 3.77 11.32 4.26
C GLN A 29 5.02 10.45 4.09
N GLN A 30 6.15 10.85 4.65
CA GLN A 30 7.38 10.08 4.54
C GLN A 30 7.32 8.77 5.33
N GLU A 31 6.62 8.76 6.47
CA GLU A 31 6.33 7.53 7.20
C GLU A 31 5.49 6.56 6.36
N ALA A 32 4.44 7.08 5.68
CA ALA A 32 3.61 6.27 4.80
C ALA A 32 4.41 5.72 3.59
N VAL A 33 5.26 6.55 2.96
CA VAL A 33 6.13 6.12 1.85
C VAL A 33 7.10 5.02 2.30
N SER A 34 7.78 5.23 3.42
CA SER A 34 8.71 4.25 3.98
C SER A 34 8.02 2.90 4.30
N PHE A 35 6.78 2.97 4.78
CA PHE A 35 5.97 1.78 5.02
C PHE A 35 5.64 1.05 3.72
N MET A 36 5.18 1.75 2.68
CA MET A 36 4.87 1.16 1.37
C MET A 36 6.11 0.55 0.71
N GLN A 37 7.29 1.19 0.84
CA GLN A 37 8.55 0.66 0.34
C GLN A 37 8.96 -0.63 1.06
N ARG A 38 8.76 -0.68 2.37
CA ARG A 38 9.10 -1.86 3.18
C ARG A 38 8.18 -3.06 2.88
N TYR A 39 6.90 -2.80 2.64
CA TYR A 39 5.87 -3.83 2.41
C TYR A 39 5.29 -3.68 1.00
N SER A 40 6.18 -3.77 0.02
CA SER A 40 5.92 -3.42 -1.37
C SER A 40 5.06 -4.41 -2.15
N PHE A 41 4.80 -5.62 -1.61
CA PHE A 41 3.85 -6.56 -2.20
C PHE A 41 2.44 -6.22 -1.72
N ALA A 42 1.63 -5.65 -2.59
CA ALA A 42 0.38 -5.00 -2.24
C ALA A 42 -0.80 -5.48 -3.09
N THR A 43 -1.99 -5.13 -2.66
CA THR A 43 -3.25 -5.46 -3.33
C THR A 43 -3.72 -4.25 -4.16
N ILE A 44 -3.87 -4.42 -5.47
CA ILE A 44 -4.53 -3.42 -6.32
C ILE A 44 -5.99 -3.78 -6.56
N VAL A 45 -6.86 -2.80 -6.40
CA VAL A 45 -8.30 -2.88 -6.65
C VAL A 45 -8.68 -1.89 -7.73
N THR A 46 -9.35 -2.37 -8.77
CA THR A 46 -10.06 -1.57 -9.77
C THR A 46 -11.54 -1.86 -9.69
N VAL A 47 -12.37 -0.97 -10.20
CA VAL A 47 -13.82 -1.18 -10.24
C VAL A 47 -14.28 -0.97 -11.68
N ASN A 48 -14.93 -1.98 -12.24
CA ASN A 48 -15.54 -1.91 -13.56
C ASN A 48 -17.02 -2.28 -13.44
N ASP A 49 -17.90 -1.40 -13.91
CA ASP A 49 -19.37 -1.56 -13.83
C ASP A 49 -19.87 -1.88 -12.40
N GLY A 50 -19.24 -1.27 -11.38
CA GLY A 50 -19.58 -1.49 -9.98
C GLY A 50 -19.03 -2.80 -9.37
N VAL A 51 -18.31 -3.62 -10.14
CA VAL A 51 -17.69 -4.86 -9.68
C VAL A 51 -16.20 -4.64 -9.44
N PRO A 52 -15.69 -4.91 -8.21
CA PRO A 52 -14.26 -4.80 -7.92
C PRO A 52 -13.49 -6.00 -8.49
N SER A 53 -12.38 -5.69 -9.19
CA SER A 53 -11.35 -6.65 -9.59
C SER A 53 -10.13 -6.47 -8.70
N VAL A 54 -9.46 -7.57 -8.32
CA VAL A 54 -8.37 -7.56 -7.35
C VAL A 54 -7.18 -8.39 -7.85
N THR A 55 -5.97 -7.82 -7.75
CA THR A 55 -4.71 -8.54 -8.00
C THR A 55 -3.68 -8.17 -6.92
N HIS A 56 -2.77 -9.09 -6.62
CA HIS A 56 -1.62 -8.86 -5.73
C HIS A 56 -0.36 -8.71 -6.57
N LEU A 57 0.35 -7.61 -6.40
CA LEU A 57 1.53 -7.25 -7.20
C LEU A 57 2.64 -6.65 -6.33
N PRO A 58 3.91 -6.84 -6.72
CA PRO A 58 5.00 -6.04 -6.20
C PRO A 58 4.96 -4.63 -6.78
N PHE A 59 5.17 -3.61 -5.94
CA PHE A 59 5.22 -2.21 -6.35
C PHE A 59 6.59 -1.61 -6.06
N ILE A 60 7.13 -0.86 -7.01
CA ILE A 60 8.21 0.08 -6.76
C ILE A 60 7.58 1.40 -6.36
N VAL A 61 7.89 1.87 -5.15
CA VAL A 61 7.40 3.13 -4.60
C VAL A 61 8.49 4.17 -4.69
N SER A 62 8.28 5.20 -5.50
CA SER A 62 9.23 6.28 -5.73
C SER A 62 8.57 7.65 -5.56
N GLN A 63 9.40 8.70 -5.51
CA GLN A 63 8.95 10.09 -5.52
C GLN A 63 9.55 10.80 -6.73
N ARG A 64 8.74 11.57 -7.44
CA ARG A 64 9.12 12.38 -8.59
C ARG A 64 8.32 13.68 -8.54
N ASP A 65 9.01 14.82 -8.55
CA ASP A 65 8.39 16.16 -8.48
C ASP A 65 7.36 16.29 -7.34
N ASP A 66 7.75 15.89 -6.12
CA ASP A 66 6.91 15.86 -4.91
C ASP A 66 5.66 14.95 -5.00
N LYS A 67 5.55 14.14 -6.06
CA LYS A 67 4.49 13.14 -6.22
C LYS A 67 5.00 11.74 -5.91
N ILE A 68 4.15 10.95 -5.27
CA ILE A 68 4.41 9.53 -5.05
C ILE A 68 3.96 8.78 -6.30
N ILE A 69 4.85 7.93 -6.80
CA ILE A 69 4.61 7.10 -7.98
C ILE A 69 4.71 5.63 -7.55
N LEU A 70 3.65 4.89 -7.84
CA LEU A 70 3.62 3.44 -7.68
C LEU A 70 3.78 2.79 -9.05
N THR A 71 4.86 2.04 -9.25
CA THR A 71 5.17 1.40 -10.54
C THR A 71 5.07 -0.11 -10.39
N SER A 72 4.36 -0.76 -11.32
CA SER A 72 4.20 -2.22 -11.34
C SER A 72 3.82 -2.71 -12.75
N HIS A 73 3.51 -3.99 -12.87
CA HIS A 73 2.98 -4.56 -14.11
C HIS A 73 1.97 -5.68 -13.84
N PHE A 74 1.01 -5.82 -14.74
CA PHE A 74 0.15 -6.99 -14.85
C PHE A 74 0.71 -7.99 -15.86
N ALA A 75 0.31 -9.25 -15.76
CA ALA A 75 0.32 -10.11 -16.93
C ALA A 75 -0.61 -9.50 -18.00
N LYS A 76 -0.19 -9.50 -19.26
CA LYS A 76 -0.93 -8.84 -20.35
C LYS A 76 -2.37 -9.34 -20.51
N VAL A 77 -2.61 -10.60 -20.15
CA VAL A 77 -3.94 -11.24 -20.23
C VAL A 77 -4.85 -10.90 -19.04
N ASN A 78 -4.33 -10.20 -18.01
CA ASN A 78 -5.14 -9.79 -16.88
C ASN A 78 -6.09 -8.66 -17.30
N PRO A 79 -7.43 -8.80 -17.13
CA PRO A 79 -8.38 -7.75 -17.49
C PRO A 79 -8.11 -6.40 -16.83
N GLN A 80 -7.56 -6.40 -15.62
CA GLN A 80 -7.20 -5.16 -14.91
C GLN A 80 -6.15 -4.32 -15.66
N ALA A 81 -5.41 -4.89 -16.62
CA ALA A 81 -4.48 -4.14 -17.46
C ALA A 81 -5.17 -3.03 -18.30
N THR A 82 -6.46 -3.18 -18.57
CA THR A 82 -7.29 -2.16 -19.24
C THR A 82 -8.19 -1.43 -18.27
N GLU A 83 -8.76 -2.12 -17.29
CA GLU A 83 -9.65 -1.56 -16.26
C GLU A 83 -8.99 -0.45 -15.45
N ILE A 84 -7.67 -0.55 -15.21
CA ILE A 84 -6.90 0.41 -14.40
C ILE A 84 -7.00 1.86 -14.93
N LEU A 85 -7.32 2.05 -16.20
CA LEU A 85 -7.47 3.35 -16.85
C LEU A 85 -8.88 3.96 -16.65
N SER A 86 -9.85 3.15 -16.24
CA SER A 86 -11.28 3.54 -16.21
C SER A 86 -11.70 4.28 -14.95
N GLY A 87 -10.79 4.54 -14.00
CA GLY A 87 -11.13 5.20 -12.75
C GLY A 87 -9.92 5.47 -11.87
N LYS A 88 -10.17 5.60 -10.57
CA LYS A 88 -9.11 5.71 -9.57
C LYS A 88 -8.81 4.34 -8.97
N PRO A 89 -7.74 3.65 -9.38
CA PRO A 89 -7.32 2.44 -8.71
C PRO A 89 -6.94 2.72 -7.25
N LEU A 90 -7.22 1.73 -6.40
CA LEU A 90 -6.80 1.71 -5.01
C LEU A 90 -5.68 0.67 -4.84
N VAL A 91 -4.56 1.06 -4.28
CA VAL A 91 -3.51 0.12 -3.86
C VAL A 91 -3.47 0.07 -2.34
N ILE A 92 -3.58 -1.15 -1.78
CA ILE A 92 -3.62 -1.41 -0.35
C ILE A 92 -2.33 -2.11 0.06
N PHE A 93 -1.55 -1.45 0.92
CA PHE A 93 -0.40 -1.99 1.62
C PHE A 93 -0.84 -2.29 3.06
N ALA A 94 -0.80 -3.55 3.48
CA ALA A 94 -1.35 -3.99 4.76
C ALA A 94 -0.50 -5.11 5.39
N GLU A 95 0.54 -4.72 6.08
CA GLU A 95 1.44 -5.57 6.87
C GLU A 95 2.18 -4.70 7.90
N PRO A 96 2.63 -5.21 9.06
CA PRO A 96 2.22 -6.43 9.74
C PRO A 96 0.91 -6.27 10.52
N HIS A 97 0.41 -7.36 11.09
CA HIS A 97 -0.76 -7.36 11.97
C HIS A 97 -0.62 -8.38 13.10
N ALA A 98 -1.32 -8.15 14.23
CA ALA A 98 -1.33 -9.06 15.37
C ALA A 98 -2.64 -9.01 16.13
N TYR A 99 -3.11 -10.18 16.58
CA TYR A 99 -4.17 -10.28 17.57
C TYR A 99 -3.64 -9.89 18.96
N ILE A 100 -4.37 -9.01 19.65
CA ILE A 100 -4.02 -8.54 20.98
C ILE A 100 -4.99 -9.14 22.00
N SER A 101 -4.44 -9.99 22.88
CA SER A 101 -5.20 -10.63 23.93
C SER A 101 -5.47 -9.67 25.09
N PRO A 102 -6.69 -9.69 25.66
CA PRO A 102 -6.99 -8.92 26.88
C PRO A 102 -6.17 -9.34 28.11
N LYS A 103 -5.50 -10.50 28.09
CA LYS A 103 -4.60 -10.93 29.18
C LYS A 103 -3.47 -9.93 29.47
N ASN A 104 -3.13 -9.08 28.50
CA ASN A 104 -2.10 -8.05 28.59
C ASN A 104 -2.65 -6.71 29.13
N TYR A 105 -3.89 -6.67 29.62
CA TYR A 105 -4.54 -5.47 30.13
C TYR A 105 -4.83 -5.59 31.62
N GLU A 106 -4.69 -4.49 32.35
CA GLU A 106 -4.95 -4.43 33.79
C GLU A 106 -6.43 -4.61 34.13
N SER A 107 -7.33 -4.07 33.26
CA SER A 107 -8.78 -4.16 33.48
C SER A 107 -9.32 -5.51 33.03
N VAL A 108 -10.03 -6.19 33.95
CA VAL A 108 -10.78 -7.42 33.64
C VAL A 108 -11.87 -7.17 32.61
N ASN A 109 -12.46 -5.96 32.56
CA ASN A 109 -13.46 -5.55 31.60
C ASN A 109 -12.79 -5.08 30.28
N SER A 110 -11.98 -5.94 29.69
CA SER A 110 -11.28 -5.66 28.43
C SER A 110 -11.66 -6.67 27.37
N VAL A 111 -11.64 -6.24 26.11
CA VAL A 111 -11.96 -7.08 24.94
C VAL A 111 -10.74 -7.24 24.05
N PRO A 112 -10.64 -8.35 23.31
CA PRO A 112 -9.58 -8.55 22.33
C PRO A 112 -9.68 -7.53 21.21
N THR A 113 -8.53 -7.28 20.55
CA THR A 113 -8.47 -6.41 19.38
C THR A 113 -7.36 -6.85 18.43
N TRP A 114 -7.22 -6.13 17.31
CA TRP A 114 -6.11 -6.27 16.38
C TRP A 114 -5.27 -5.00 16.36
N ASN A 115 -3.95 -5.16 16.38
CA ASN A 115 -3.02 -4.13 15.96
C ASN A 115 -2.59 -4.39 14.51
N TYR A 116 -2.50 -3.34 13.72
CA TYR A 116 -2.13 -3.41 12.31
C TYR A 116 -1.73 -2.05 11.78
N ILE A 117 -1.02 -2.06 10.66
CA ILE A 117 -0.71 -0.88 9.88
C ILE A 117 -1.26 -1.09 8.47
N ALA A 118 -1.86 -0.07 7.90
CA ALA A 118 -2.34 -0.10 6.53
C ALA A 118 -2.21 1.27 5.87
N VAL A 119 -1.83 1.26 4.60
CA VAL A 119 -1.79 2.45 3.73
C VAL A 119 -2.64 2.16 2.50
N HIS A 120 -3.63 3.01 2.25
CA HIS A 120 -4.45 3.03 1.06
C HIS A 120 -3.99 4.19 0.18
N ALA A 121 -3.53 3.88 -1.01
CA ALA A 121 -3.08 4.86 -2.00
C ALA A 121 -4.06 4.87 -3.18
N TYR A 122 -4.65 6.04 -3.45
CA TYR A 122 -5.52 6.29 -4.59
C TYR A 122 -4.80 7.17 -5.59
N GLY A 123 -5.00 6.94 -6.89
CA GLY A 123 -4.32 7.76 -7.87
C GLY A 123 -4.83 7.59 -9.29
N THR A 124 -4.11 8.18 -10.22
CA THR A 124 -4.39 8.11 -11.65
C THR A 124 -3.33 7.25 -12.33
N ALA A 125 -3.78 6.23 -13.07
CA ALA A 125 -2.90 5.30 -13.74
C ALA A 125 -2.57 5.74 -15.16
N THR A 126 -1.33 5.43 -15.59
CA THR A 126 -0.86 5.55 -16.97
C THR A 126 -0.10 4.29 -17.36
N LEU A 127 -0.26 3.84 -18.63
CA LEU A 127 0.45 2.67 -19.11
C LEU A 127 1.89 3.02 -19.52
N ILE A 128 2.79 2.08 -19.27
CA ILE A 128 4.16 2.10 -19.77
C ILE A 128 4.18 1.35 -21.10
N GLU A 129 4.12 2.07 -22.21
CA GLU A 129 3.98 1.46 -23.53
C GLU A 129 5.33 1.18 -24.20
N SER A 130 6.32 2.09 -24.03
CA SER A 130 7.60 1.95 -24.72
C SER A 130 8.40 0.75 -24.22
N PRO A 131 9.04 -0.03 -25.13
CA PRO A 131 9.89 -1.15 -24.76
C PRO A 131 11.02 -0.76 -23.82
N GLU A 132 11.62 0.41 -24.02
CA GLU A 132 12.73 0.93 -23.21
C GLU A 132 12.27 1.19 -21.76
N LYS A 133 11.09 1.81 -21.59
CA LYS A 133 10.51 2.04 -20.26
C LYS A 133 10.12 0.74 -19.58
N LYS A 134 9.61 -0.26 -20.32
CA LYS A 134 9.32 -1.59 -19.78
C LYS A 134 10.59 -2.32 -19.34
N ALA A 135 11.67 -2.21 -20.10
CA ALA A 135 12.97 -2.74 -19.70
C ALA A 135 13.45 -2.09 -18.41
N GLY A 136 13.38 -0.75 -18.31
CA GLY A 136 13.72 0.00 -17.10
C GLY A 136 12.87 -0.38 -15.89
N LEU A 137 11.55 -0.63 -16.06
CA LEU A 137 10.68 -1.13 -15.00
C LEU A 137 11.17 -2.49 -14.45
N LEU A 138 11.50 -3.44 -15.36
CA LEU A 138 11.98 -4.76 -14.95
C LEU A 138 13.35 -4.67 -14.26
N GLU A 139 14.26 -3.84 -14.76
CA GLU A 139 15.57 -3.61 -14.16
C GLU A 139 15.45 -2.95 -12.77
N GLN A 140 14.56 -1.98 -12.60
CA GLN A 140 14.28 -1.37 -11.29
C GLN A 140 13.68 -2.41 -10.32
N THR A 141 12.79 -3.28 -10.80
CA THR A 141 12.22 -4.36 -9.98
C THR A 141 13.31 -5.33 -9.53
N ILE A 142 14.19 -5.75 -10.44
CA ILE A 142 15.33 -6.61 -10.13
C ILE A 142 16.27 -5.91 -9.14
N GLN A 143 16.62 -4.66 -9.38
CA GLN A 143 17.48 -3.88 -8.49
C GLN A 143 16.91 -3.79 -7.07
N PHE A 144 15.59 -3.67 -6.95
CA PHE A 144 14.93 -3.53 -5.66
C PHE A 144 14.88 -4.84 -4.87
N TYR A 145 14.57 -5.96 -5.54
CA TYR A 145 14.36 -7.25 -4.86
C TYR A 145 15.61 -8.15 -4.83
N GLU A 146 16.46 -8.08 -5.88
CA GLU A 146 17.60 -8.99 -6.04
C GLU A 146 18.68 -8.33 -6.93
N ALA A 147 19.35 -7.33 -6.40
CA ALA A 147 20.34 -6.55 -7.15
C ALA A 147 21.44 -7.41 -7.81
N ASP A 148 21.85 -8.50 -7.18
CA ASP A 148 22.87 -9.41 -7.72
C ASP A 148 22.43 -10.11 -9.02
N TYR A 149 21.13 -10.28 -9.24
CA TYR A 149 20.57 -10.85 -10.47
C TYR A 149 20.75 -9.94 -11.70
N LEU A 150 20.97 -8.64 -11.53
CA LEU A 150 21.19 -7.72 -12.65
C LEU A 150 22.33 -8.16 -13.57
N LYS A 151 23.39 -8.76 -13.03
CA LYS A 151 24.50 -9.28 -13.84
C LYS A 151 24.03 -10.40 -14.78
N GLN A 152 23.22 -11.32 -14.27
CA GLN A 152 22.64 -12.40 -15.07
C GLN A 152 21.62 -11.84 -16.06
N TRP A 153 20.74 -10.94 -15.61
CA TRP A 153 19.74 -10.26 -16.47
C TRP A 153 20.41 -9.56 -17.66
N SER A 154 21.51 -8.85 -17.43
CA SER A 154 22.26 -8.15 -18.51
C SER A 154 22.81 -9.10 -19.54
N ALA A 155 23.23 -10.31 -19.15
CA ALA A 155 23.79 -11.34 -20.02
C ALA A 155 22.72 -12.12 -20.84
N LEU A 156 21.41 -11.99 -20.49
CA LEU A 156 20.35 -12.67 -21.22
C LEU A 156 20.22 -12.12 -22.66
N PRO A 157 19.87 -13.00 -23.64
CA PRO A 157 19.65 -12.57 -25.02
C PRO A 157 18.58 -11.48 -25.13
N ALA A 158 18.81 -10.50 -26.00
CA ALA A 158 17.87 -9.40 -26.22
C ALA A 158 16.47 -9.89 -26.62
N ASP A 159 16.40 -10.87 -27.53
CA ASP A 159 15.12 -11.43 -27.99
C ASP A 159 14.34 -12.13 -26.86
N PHE A 160 15.04 -12.80 -25.94
CA PHE A 160 14.43 -13.38 -24.76
C PHE A 160 13.76 -12.28 -23.91
N LYS A 161 14.51 -11.22 -23.58
CA LYS A 161 13.99 -10.07 -22.80
C LYS A 161 12.80 -9.41 -23.50
N LEU A 162 12.87 -9.18 -24.81
CA LEU A 162 11.78 -8.62 -25.61
C LEU A 162 10.52 -9.50 -25.55
N ASN A 163 10.68 -10.82 -25.65
CA ASN A 163 9.56 -11.73 -25.56
C ASN A 163 8.91 -11.74 -24.17
N MET A 164 9.69 -11.68 -23.10
CA MET A 164 9.16 -11.54 -21.74
C MET A 164 8.36 -10.23 -21.57
N MET A 165 8.87 -9.11 -22.08
CA MET A 165 8.19 -7.81 -22.02
C MET A 165 6.86 -7.77 -22.81
N LYS A 166 6.70 -8.58 -23.85
CA LYS A 166 5.42 -8.72 -24.59
C LYS A 166 4.33 -9.35 -23.74
N GLY A 167 4.70 -10.14 -22.72
CA GLY A 167 3.78 -10.82 -21.80
C GLY A 167 3.25 -9.95 -20.66
N ILE A 168 3.72 -8.69 -20.54
CA ILE A 168 3.34 -7.79 -19.44
C ILE A 168 2.74 -6.48 -19.95
N THR A 169 1.93 -5.87 -19.10
CA THR A 169 1.44 -4.49 -19.20
C THR A 169 1.97 -3.71 -18.01
N GLY A 170 3.02 -2.90 -18.24
CA GLY A 170 3.58 -2.02 -17.22
C GLY A 170 2.71 -0.79 -17.03
N PHE A 171 2.65 -0.27 -15.79
CA PHE A 171 1.92 0.94 -15.46
C PHE A 171 2.57 1.72 -14.33
N GLU A 172 2.29 3.01 -14.27
CA GLU A 172 2.54 3.90 -13.15
C GLU A 172 1.22 4.43 -12.60
N ILE A 173 1.10 4.55 -11.29
CA ILE A 173 0.01 5.28 -10.64
C ILE A 173 0.63 6.51 -9.97
N MET A 174 0.23 7.71 -10.42
CA MET A 174 0.52 8.94 -9.72
C MET A 174 -0.47 9.06 -8.57
N VAL A 175 0.03 9.00 -7.34
CA VAL A 175 -0.81 9.01 -6.15
C VAL A 175 -1.36 10.42 -5.90
N ASP A 176 -2.69 10.53 -5.82
CA ASP A 176 -3.41 11.76 -5.53
C ASP A 176 -3.77 11.86 -4.04
N GLU A 177 -4.04 10.73 -3.39
CA GLU A 177 -4.51 10.66 -2.01
C GLU A 177 -3.92 9.44 -1.30
N ILE A 178 -3.47 9.66 -0.06
CA ILE A 178 -3.05 8.59 0.86
C ILE A 178 -3.93 8.64 2.10
N GLN A 179 -4.44 7.50 2.51
CA GLN A 179 -5.06 7.27 3.80
C GLN A 179 -4.24 6.24 4.55
N ALA A 180 -3.62 6.62 5.66
CA ALA A 180 -2.68 5.78 6.37
C ALA A 180 -3.03 5.67 7.85
N LYS A 181 -2.97 4.45 8.38
CA LYS A 181 -3.38 4.10 9.74
C LYS A 181 -2.37 3.18 10.39
N LYS A 182 -1.98 3.52 11.62
CA LYS A 182 -1.23 2.62 12.52
C LYS A 182 -1.99 2.45 13.83
N LYS A 183 -2.65 1.32 14.01
CA LYS A 183 -3.30 0.96 15.27
C LYS A 183 -2.37 0.05 16.05
N LEU A 184 -1.73 0.60 17.08
CA LEU A 184 -0.65 -0.02 17.83
C LEU A 184 -0.85 0.14 19.35
N SER A 185 -2.11 0.09 19.82
CA SER A 185 -2.49 0.26 21.23
C SER A 185 -2.11 1.62 21.84
N GLN A 186 -2.10 2.71 21.04
CA GLN A 186 -1.75 4.06 21.50
C GLN A 186 -2.71 4.61 22.57
N ASN A 187 -3.89 4.03 22.70
CA ASN A 187 -4.91 4.35 23.69
C ASN A 187 -4.79 3.54 24.99
N ARG A 188 -3.69 2.80 25.17
CA ARG A 188 -3.42 1.97 26.36
C ARG A 188 -2.37 2.61 27.26
N THR A 189 -2.35 2.20 28.53
CA THR A 189 -1.30 2.63 29.47
C THR A 189 0.08 2.17 28.98
N GLU A 190 1.14 2.81 29.46
CA GLU A 190 2.49 2.42 29.08
C GLU A 190 2.79 0.98 29.54
N GLN A 191 2.34 0.57 30.74
CA GLN A 191 2.53 -0.79 31.24
C GLN A 191 1.82 -1.81 30.34
N GLU A 192 0.53 -1.59 30.01
CA GLU A 192 -0.21 -2.47 29.10
C GLU A 192 0.46 -2.59 27.72
N ARG A 193 1.04 -1.48 27.22
CA ARG A 193 1.79 -1.51 25.94
C ARG A 193 3.06 -2.34 26.04
N GLN A 194 3.82 -2.23 27.15
CA GLN A 194 5.03 -3.03 27.37
C GLN A 194 4.69 -4.52 27.50
N ASP A 195 3.58 -4.87 28.17
CA ASP A 195 3.12 -6.26 28.28
C ASP A 195 2.73 -6.84 26.92
N VAL A 196 2.05 -6.04 26.08
CA VAL A 196 1.75 -6.43 24.69
C VAL A 196 3.03 -6.61 23.87
N ILE A 197 4.00 -5.69 23.97
CA ILE A 197 5.29 -5.79 23.26
C ILE A 197 6.03 -7.06 23.68
N ALA A 198 6.08 -7.38 24.98
CA ALA A 198 6.73 -8.58 25.50
C ALA A 198 6.05 -9.85 24.97
N ASP A 199 4.71 -9.93 25.02
CA ASP A 199 3.95 -11.07 24.52
C ASP A 199 4.15 -11.28 23.00
N LEU A 200 4.14 -10.21 22.21
CA LEU A 200 4.30 -10.29 20.76
C LEU A 200 5.75 -10.55 20.33
N SER A 201 6.74 -10.05 21.07
CA SER A 201 8.17 -10.26 20.79
C SER A 201 8.59 -11.72 20.94
N ALA A 202 7.87 -12.49 21.77
CA ALA A 202 8.09 -13.91 21.96
C ALA A 202 7.49 -14.77 20.83
N LYS A 203 6.72 -14.18 19.92
CA LYS A 203 6.07 -14.84 18.79
C LYS A 203 6.91 -14.72 17.50
N PHE A 204 6.39 -15.24 16.40
CA PHE A 204 7.04 -15.24 15.10
C PHE A 204 6.21 -14.45 14.07
N GLY A 205 6.83 -14.17 12.91
CA GLY A 205 6.11 -13.57 11.79
C GLY A 205 5.66 -12.13 12.04
N THR A 206 4.41 -11.85 11.69
CA THR A 206 3.83 -10.51 11.70
C THR A 206 3.67 -9.94 13.11
N GLU A 207 3.44 -10.78 14.13
CA GLU A 207 3.33 -10.38 15.53
C GLU A 207 4.62 -9.71 16.02
N LYS A 208 5.79 -10.30 15.73
CA LYS A 208 7.08 -9.70 16.06
C LYS A 208 7.30 -8.37 15.34
N GLY A 209 6.80 -8.26 14.11
CA GLY A 209 6.79 -6.99 13.36
C GLY A 209 5.99 -5.91 14.08
N ILE A 210 4.81 -6.23 14.58
CA ILE A 210 3.98 -5.28 15.38
C ILE A 210 4.70 -4.88 16.68
N ALA A 211 5.34 -5.81 17.40
CA ALA A 211 6.11 -5.48 18.58
C ALA A 211 7.20 -4.45 18.31
N ALA A 212 7.93 -4.60 17.19
CA ALA A 212 8.96 -3.65 16.79
C ALA A 212 8.39 -2.25 16.48
N TYR A 213 7.25 -2.17 15.80
CA TYR A 213 6.56 -0.89 15.56
C TYR A 213 6.06 -0.24 16.84
N MET A 214 5.52 -1.03 17.78
CA MET A 214 5.06 -0.52 19.09
C MET A 214 6.22 0.03 19.91
N ALA A 215 7.36 -0.65 19.93
CA ALA A 215 8.57 -0.20 20.62
C ALA A 215 9.16 1.10 20.03
N GLY A 216 8.93 1.37 18.75
CA GLY A 216 9.35 2.60 18.08
C GLY A 216 8.39 3.79 18.25
N LEU A 217 7.22 3.62 18.90
CA LEU A 217 6.31 4.73 19.20
C LEU A 217 6.91 5.60 20.31
N ARG A 218 7.11 6.89 20.03
CA ARG A 218 7.54 7.91 21.00
C ARG A 218 6.38 8.81 21.36
#